data_f34a15cef553839700830b42ebd961d9
#
_entry.id   f34a15cef553839700830b42ebd961d9
#
_cell.length_a   1.000
_cell.length_b   1.000
_cell.length_c   1.000
_cell.angle_alpha   90.00
_cell.angle_beta   90.00
_cell.angle_gamma   90.00
#
_symmetry.space_group_name_H-M   'P 1'
#
loop_
_entity.id
_entity.type
_entity.pdbx_description
1 polymer ?
#
loop_
_entity_poly.entity_id
_entity_poly.type
_entity_poly.pdbx_seq_one_letter_code
_entity_poly.pdbx_strand_id
1 'polypeptide(L)' 'MIIDYTLYSDFGHATVRPYTIEIEQWLTENVTHGKWWIAGKQQFQTFICIENEKDFNWFLLRWL' A
#
# COMPACT_ATOMS: atom_id res chain seq x y z
N MET A 1 10.34 -10.68 11.21
CA MET A 1 8.94 -10.56 11.63
C MET A 1 8.02 -10.98 10.49
N ILE A 2 7.02 -11.78 10.82
CA ILE A 2 6.03 -12.20 9.82
C ILE A 2 4.90 -11.19 9.83
N ILE A 3 4.56 -10.69 8.65
CA ILE A 3 3.45 -9.75 8.50
C ILE A 3 2.20 -10.57 8.12
N ASP A 4 1.15 -10.43 8.92
CA ASP A 4 -0.10 -11.13 8.69
C ASP A 4 -1.02 -10.27 7.83
N TYR A 5 -1.21 -10.68 6.59
CA TYR A 5 -2.07 -9.98 5.64
C TYR A 5 -3.51 -9.90 6.11
N THR A 6 -3.99 -10.88 6.87
CA THR A 6 -5.38 -10.88 7.31
C THR A 6 -5.68 -9.76 8.28
N LEU A 7 -4.69 -9.31 9.05
CA LEU A 7 -4.87 -8.20 9.97
C LEU A 7 -5.17 -6.89 9.24
N TYR A 8 -4.63 -6.73 8.05
CA TYR A 8 -4.73 -5.47 7.30
C TYR A 8 -5.86 -5.49 6.29
N SER A 9 -6.30 -6.67 5.85
CA SER A 9 -7.40 -6.78 4.90
C SER A 9 -8.72 -6.30 5.50
N ASP A 10 -8.86 -6.34 6.83
CA ASP A 10 -10.05 -5.82 7.51
C ASP A 10 -10.11 -4.29 7.50
N PHE A 11 -8.98 -3.62 7.24
CA PHE A 11 -8.88 -2.18 7.24
C PHE A 11 -8.60 -1.61 5.85
N GLY A 12 -8.61 -2.46 4.83
CA GLY A 12 -8.29 -2.06 3.48
C GLY A 12 -7.55 -3.15 2.75
N HIS A 13 -6.81 -2.77 1.71
CA HIS A 13 -6.05 -3.69 0.88
C HIS A 13 -4.56 -3.44 1.10
N ALA A 14 -3.77 -4.50 1.14
CA ALA A 14 -2.36 -4.40 1.49
C ALA A 14 -1.47 -5.09 0.47
N THR A 15 -0.28 -4.53 0.28
CA THR A 15 0.75 -5.11 -0.55
C THR A 15 2.12 -4.84 0.07
N VAL A 16 3.09 -5.71 -0.23
CA VAL A 16 4.46 -5.57 0.27
C VAL A 16 5.38 -5.34 -0.91
N ARG A 17 6.19 -4.28 -0.86
CA ARG A 17 7.13 -3.97 -1.92
C ARG A 17 8.16 -2.96 -1.45
N PRO A 18 9.28 -2.80 -2.17
CA PRO A 18 10.22 -1.73 -1.85
C PRO A 18 9.54 -0.37 -1.92
N TYR A 19 9.76 0.45 -0.90
CA TYR A 19 9.15 1.78 -0.83
C TYR A 19 10.13 2.81 -1.36
N THR A 20 9.68 3.60 -2.33
CA THR A 20 10.50 4.62 -2.95
C THR A 20 9.79 5.97 -2.90
N ILE A 21 10.55 7.04 -3.12
CA ILE A 21 9.97 8.37 -3.21
C ILE A 21 8.95 8.45 -4.36
N GLU A 22 9.22 7.74 -5.45
CA GLU A 22 8.29 7.70 -6.58
C GLU A 22 6.94 7.12 -6.19
N ILE A 23 6.95 6.04 -5.42
CA ILE A 23 5.72 5.42 -4.92
C ILE A 23 4.99 6.36 -3.97
N GLU A 24 5.73 7.01 -3.07
CA GLU A 24 5.13 7.95 -2.14
C GLU A 24 4.45 9.11 -2.86
N GLN A 25 5.10 9.67 -3.86
CA GLN A 25 4.53 10.74 -4.66
C GLN A 25 3.28 10.28 -5.39
N TRP A 26 3.35 9.09 -5.99
CA TRP A 26 2.21 8.53 -6.72
C TRP A 26 1.01 8.32 -5.79
N LEU A 27 1.24 7.76 -4.61
CA LEU A 27 0.18 7.55 -3.62
C LEU A 27 -0.47 8.87 -3.21
N THR A 28 0.37 9.87 -2.95
CA THR A 28 -0.12 11.20 -2.54
C THR A 28 -0.98 11.84 -3.63
N GLU A 29 -0.62 11.66 -4.88
CA GLU A 29 -1.30 12.30 -6.00
C GLU A 29 -2.53 11.53 -6.49
N ASN A 30 -2.52 10.21 -6.38
CA ASN A 30 -3.50 9.37 -7.05
C ASN A 30 -4.49 8.68 -6.12
N VAL A 31 -4.14 8.47 -4.86
CA VAL A 31 -5.07 7.88 -3.89
C VAL A 31 -5.94 9.00 -3.34
N THR A 32 -7.12 9.15 -3.93
CA THR A 32 -8.03 10.26 -3.61
C THR A 32 -9.39 9.81 -3.08
N HIS A 33 -9.72 8.53 -3.17
CA HIS A 33 -11.01 8.00 -2.76
C HIS A 33 -11.03 7.51 -1.32
N GLY A 34 -9.88 7.43 -0.68
CA GLY A 34 -9.74 6.97 0.68
C GLY A 34 -8.35 7.27 1.19
N LYS A 35 -7.93 6.54 2.20
CA LYS A 35 -6.64 6.76 2.84
C LYS A 35 -5.63 5.71 2.38
N TRP A 36 -4.36 6.04 2.54
CA TRP A 36 -3.28 5.06 2.44
C TRP A 36 -2.34 5.27 3.61
N TRP A 37 -1.66 4.20 4.03
CA TRP A 37 -0.72 4.30 5.14
C TRP A 37 0.31 3.19 5.05
N ILE A 38 1.38 3.36 5.83
CA ILE A 38 2.43 2.36 5.95
C ILE A 38 2.17 1.58 7.22
N ALA A 39 1.90 0.29 7.08
CA ALA A 39 1.59 -0.56 8.21
C ALA A 39 2.84 -1.15 8.87
N GLY A 40 3.94 -1.24 8.13
CA GLY A 40 5.18 -1.75 8.70
C GLY A 40 6.29 -1.78 7.68
N LYS A 41 7.51 -1.95 8.16
CA LYS A 41 8.70 -2.06 7.32
C LYS A 41 9.48 -3.31 7.73
N GLN A 42 10.02 -4.01 6.74
CA GLN A 42 10.82 -5.20 6.97
C GLN A 42 11.96 -5.22 5.97
N GLN A 43 13.16 -4.95 6.43
CA GLN A 43 14.35 -4.83 5.60
C GLN A 43 14.13 -3.82 4.47
N PHE A 44 14.11 -4.29 3.22
CA PHE A 44 13.97 -3.44 2.05
C PHE A 44 12.53 -3.35 1.55
N GLN A 45 11.59 -3.94 2.26
CA GLN A 45 10.20 -3.97 1.84
C GLN A 45 9.31 -3.26 2.85
N THR A 46 8.26 -2.65 2.34
CA THR A 46 7.33 -1.87 3.14
C THR A 46 5.92 -2.40 2.91
N PHE A 47 5.16 -2.49 3.98
CA PHE A 47 3.79 -2.95 3.94
C PHE A 47 2.89 -1.74 3.72
N ILE A 48 2.39 -1.62 2.50
CA ILE A 48 1.59 -0.47 2.07
C ILE A 48 0.11 -0.85 2.07
N CYS A 49 -0.70 -0.07 2.77
CA CYS A 49 -2.14 -0.30 2.86
C CYS A 49 -2.90 0.83 2.16
N ILE A 50 -3.89 0.45 1.37
CA ILE A 50 -4.75 1.39 0.65
C ILE A 50 -6.20 1.03 0.95
N GLU A 51 -6.94 1.98 1.49
CA GLU A 51 -8.29 1.74 1.98
C GLU A 51 -9.28 1.41 0.87
N ASN A 52 -9.25 2.18 -0.21
CA ASN A 52 -10.22 2.05 -1.29
C ASN A 52 -9.77 1.03 -2.33
N GLU A 53 -10.68 0.12 -2.69
CA GLU A 53 -10.38 -0.96 -3.62
C GLU A 53 -9.97 -0.44 -5.01
N LYS A 54 -10.62 0.60 -5.50
CA LYS A 54 -10.28 1.16 -6.81
C LYS A 54 -8.89 1.76 -6.82
N ASP A 55 -8.53 2.48 -5.76
CA ASP A 55 -7.20 3.04 -5.63
C ASP A 55 -6.16 1.94 -5.52
N PHE A 56 -6.48 0.87 -4.78
CA PHE A 56 -5.57 -0.26 -4.63
C PHE A 56 -5.34 -0.97 -5.97
N ASN A 57 -6.41 -1.22 -6.72
CA ASN A 57 -6.29 -1.86 -8.04
C ASN A 57 -5.48 -0.99 -8.99
N TRP A 58 -5.69 0.32 -8.94
CA TRP A 58 -4.92 1.26 -9.76
C TRP A 58 -3.43 1.23 -9.39
N PHE A 59 -3.14 1.18 -8.08
CA PHE A 59 -1.78 1.04 -7.60
C PHE A 59 -1.12 -0.23 -8.15
N LEU A 60 -1.83 -1.36 -8.07
CA LEU A 60 -1.30 -2.62 -8.59
C LEU A 60 -0.99 -2.53 -10.09
N LEU A 61 -1.88 -1.94 -10.87
CA LEU A 61 -1.67 -1.78 -12.31
C LEU A 61 -0.45 -0.92 -12.62
N ARG A 62 -0.19 0.07 -11.80
CA ARG A 62 0.95 0.97 -12.04
C ARG A 62 2.28 0.37 -11.62
N TRP A 63 2.29 -0.45 -10.58
CA TRP A 63 3.53 -0.88 -9.95
C TRP A 63 3.80 -2.39 -10.00
N LEU A 64 3.03 -3.12 -10.73
CA LEU A 64 3.28 -4.55 -10.93
C LEU A 64 4.48 -4.81 -11.81
#